data_b7ad483a635a9f92d4d5da5e753ab90c
#
_entry.id   b7ad483a635a9f92d4d5da5e753ab90c
#
_cell.length_a   1.000
_cell.length_b   1.000
_cell.length_c   1.000
_cell.angle_alpha   90.00
_cell.angle_beta   90.00
_cell.angle_gamma   90.00
#
_symmetry.space_group_name_H-M   'P 1'
#
loop_
_entity.id
_entity.type
_entity.pdbx_description
1 polymer ?
#
loop_
_entity_poly.entity_id
_entity_poly.type
_entity_poly.pdbx_seq_one_letter_code
_entity_poly.pdbx_strand_id
1 'polypeptide(L)'
;SRGLGDVYKRQRLVDAINEVSTCAISGAVGTFANINPNVEKHVAKKLGLKIEPISTQVIPRDRHAFYFSVLGIIAGSIERVATEIRHLQRTEVYELQEYFSKNQKGSSAMPHKKNPILSENLTGLARMVRSTVTPALENIALWHERDISHSSVERNIGPDANITIDFAIVR
;
A
#
# COMPACT_ATOMS: atom_id res chain seq x y z
N SER A 1 3.55 -25.98 2.92
CA SER A 1 3.42 -24.95 3.98
C SER A 1 3.61 -23.51 3.49
N ARG A 2 4.18 -23.28 2.29
CA ARG A 2 4.36 -21.90 1.74
C ARG A 2 3.03 -21.21 1.39
N GLY A 3 2.01 -21.97 0.93
CA GLY A 3 0.69 -21.41 0.60
C GLY A 3 -0.11 -20.85 1.79
N LEU A 4 0.12 -21.31 3.01
CA LEU A 4 -0.55 -20.79 4.21
C LEU A 4 -0.12 -19.35 4.54
N GLY A 5 1.13 -18.99 4.24
CA GLY A 5 1.63 -17.64 4.46
C GLY A 5 0.89 -16.58 3.64
N ASP A 6 0.43 -16.91 2.44
CA ASP A 6 -0.26 -15.97 1.55
C ASP A 6 -1.73 -15.80 1.94
N VAL A 7 -2.35 -16.83 2.51
CA VAL A 7 -3.74 -16.79 2.98
C VAL A 7 -3.93 -15.73 4.06
N TYR A 8 -3.09 -15.74 5.12
CA TYR A 8 -3.24 -14.75 6.20
C TYR A 8 -2.82 -13.34 5.78
N LYS A 9 -1.91 -13.19 4.81
CA LYS A 9 -1.56 -11.87 4.25
C LYS A 9 -2.72 -11.29 3.45
N ARG A 10 -3.37 -12.12 2.64
CA ARG A 10 -4.60 -11.74 1.95
C ARG A 10 -5.68 -11.33 2.95
N GLN A 11 -5.84 -12.07 4.05
CA GLN A 11 -6.80 -11.72 5.10
C GLN A 11 -6.49 -10.36 5.72
N ARG A 12 -5.22 -10.06 6.03
CA ARG A 12 -4.82 -8.75 6.54
C ARG A 12 -5.18 -7.61 5.58
N LEU A 13 -5.02 -7.82 4.26
CA LEU A 13 -5.43 -6.82 3.27
C LEU A 13 -6.95 -6.64 3.26
N VAL A 14 -7.72 -7.72 3.32
CA VAL A 14 -9.19 -7.65 3.41
C VAL A 14 -9.61 -6.91 4.67
N ASP A 15 -9.00 -7.20 5.81
CA ASP A 15 -9.28 -6.52 7.08
C ASP A 15 -8.95 -5.02 6.99
N ALA A 16 -7.82 -4.67 6.38
CA ALA A 16 -7.41 -3.28 6.18
C ALA A 16 -8.35 -2.52 5.23
N ILE A 17 -8.81 -3.16 4.15
CA ILE A 17 -9.81 -2.59 3.25
C ILE A 17 -11.14 -2.37 4.00
N ASN A 18 -11.57 -3.33 4.78
CA ASN A 18 -12.79 -3.22 5.59
C ASN A 18 -12.69 -2.11 6.64
N GLU A 19 -11.50 -1.90 7.20
CA GLU A 19 -11.26 -0.86 8.20
C GLU A 19 -11.25 0.54 7.58
N VAL A 20 -10.62 0.71 6.42
CA VAL A 20 -10.56 2.01 5.73
C VAL A 20 -11.84 2.35 4.95
N SER A 21 -12.73 1.37 4.72
CA SER A 21 -13.98 1.55 3.97
C SER A 21 -15.07 2.22 4.80
N THR A 22 -14.78 3.44 5.26
CA THR A 22 -15.69 4.29 6.02
C THR A 22 -15.90 5.64 5.34
N CYS A 23 -16.99 6.32 5.64
CA CYS A 23 -17.22 7.70 5.22
C CYS A 23 -17.79 8.53 6.37
N ALA A 24 -17.53 9.83 6.34
CA ALA A 24 -18.12 10.81 7.24
C ALA A 24 -18.58 12.03 6.44
N ILE A 25 -19.83 12.43 6.61
CA ILE A 25 -20.41 13.66 6.04
C ILE A 25 -21.16 14.35 7.19
N SER A 26 -20.45 14.64 8.26
CA SER A 26 -21.02 15.16 9.50
C SER A 26 -20.75 16.66 9.74
N GLY A 27 -20.18 17.33 8.76
CA GLY A 27 -19.89 18.76 8.80
C GLY A 27 -18.49 19.10 9.35
N ALA A 28 -18.25 20.38 9.53
CA ALA A 28 -16.92 20.91 9.84
C ALA A 28 -16.31 20.42 11.16
N VAL A 29 -17.15 19.97 12.10
CA VAL A 29 -16.70 19.48 13.43
C VAL A 29 -17.34 18.15 13.81
N GLY A 30 -17.97 17.47 12.85
CA GLY A 30 -18.54 16.14 13.09
C GLY A 30 -19.88 16.13 13.83
N THR A 31 -20.56 17.26 13.97
CA THR A 31 -21.77 17.40 14.81
C THR A 31 -23.10 17.43 14.06
N PHE A 32 -23.09 17.34 12.74
CA PHE A 32 -24.28 17.47 11.88
C PHE A 32 -25.03 18.79 12.03
N ALA A 33 -24.37 19.87 12.50
CA ALA A 33 -25.02 21.15 12.76
C ALA A 33 -25.77 21.73 11.56
N ASN A 34 -25.26 21.51 10.34
CA ASN A 34 -25.79 22.07 9.11
C ASN A 34 -26.15 21.04 8.06
N ILE A 35 -26.19 19.76 8.39
CA ILE A 35 -26.47 18.68 7.44
C ILE A 35 -27.31 17.59 8.12
N ASN A 36 -28.28 17.05 7.40
CA ASN A 36 -29.11 15.97 7.91
C ASN A 36 -28.32 14.65 7.90
N PRO A 37 -28.29 13.87 9.00
CA PRO A 37 -27.63 12.56 9.06
C PRO A 37 -28.10 11.56 7.99
N ASN A 38 -29.30 11.73 7.44
CA ASN A 38 -29.79 10.88 6.36
C ASN A 38 -28.99 11.05 5.05
N VAL A 39 -28.32 12.20 4.85
CA VAL A 39 -27.44 12.43 3.69
C VAL A 39 -26.23 11.49 3.79
N GLU A 40 -25.60 11.42 4.94
CA GLU A 40 -24.47 10.49 5.18
C GLU A 40 -24.89 9.03 4.98
N LYS A 41 -26.02 8.63 5.55
CA LYS A 41 -26.58 7.28 5.35
C LYS A 41 -26.81 6.93 3.89
N HIS A 42 -27.37 7.89 3.12
CA HIS A 42 -27.61 7.71 1.69
C HIS A 42 -26.31 7.53 0.91
N VAL A 43 -25.32 8.39 1.16
CA VAL A 43 -24.02 8.33 0.49
C VAL A 43 -23.26 7.06 0.85
N ALA A 44 -23.18 6.71 2.13
CA ALA A 44 -22.55 5.48 2.60
C ALA A 44 -23.15 4.24 1.90
N LYS A 45 -24.48 4.16 1.85
CA LYS A 45 -25.18 3.07 1.14
C LYS A 45 -24.85 3.02 -0.35
N LYS A 46 -24.83 4.18 -1.03
CA LYS A 46 -24.53 4.25 -2.47
C LYS A 46 -23.09 3.84 -2.81
N LEU A 47 -22.14 4.18 -1.94
CA LEU A 47 -20.72 3.88 -2.14
C LEU A 47 -20.31 2.52 -1.56
N GLY A 48 -21.20 1.82 -0.85
CA GLY A 48 -20.87 0.57 -0.17
C GLY A 48 -19.91 0.76 1.01
N LEU A 49 -19.94 1.95 1.63
CA LEU A 49 -19.08 2.30 2.75
C LEU A 49 -19.84 2.17 4.08
N LYS A 50 -19.11 2.00 5.16
CA LYS A 50 -19.64 2.12 6.53
C LYS A 50 -19.67 3.59 6.93
N ILE A 51 -20.59 3.94 7.82
CA ILE A 51 -20.61 5.26 8.45
C ILE A 51 -19.57 5.25 9.56
N GLU A 52 -18.73 6.28 9.61
CA GLU A 52 -17.82 6.49 10.73
C GLU A 52 -18.65 6.89 11.98
N PRO A 53 -18.60 6.09 13.06
CA PRO A 53 -19.45 6.35 14.23
C PRO A 53 -19.14 7.69 14.90
N ILE A 54 -17.89 8.07 14.97
CA ILE A 54 -17.39 9.29 15.60
C ILE A 54 -16.30 9.88 14.73
N SER A 55 -16.53 11.06 14.22
CA SER A 55 -15.54 11.81 13.43
C SER A 55 -15.49 13.27 13.88
N THR A 56 -14.40 13.92 13.58
CA THR A 56 -14.29 15.37 13.58
C THR A 56 -14.66 15.90 12.19
N GLN A 57 -13.90 16.79 11.60
CA GLN A 57 -14.04 17.14 10.19
C GLN A 57 -13.60 16.00 9.27
N VAL A 58 -12.76 15.11 9.76
CA VAL A 58 -12.14 14.02 9.00
C VAL A 58 -12.35 12.66 9.66
N ILE A 59 -12.24 11.61 8.87
CA ILE A 59 -12.20 10.23 9.36
C ILE A 59 -10.89 10.04 10.15
N PRO A 60 -10.90 9.32 11.30
CA PRO A 60 -9.70 8.99 12.06
C PRO A 60 -8.62 8.35 11.19
N ARG A 61 -7.40 8.87 11.27
CA ARG A 61 -6.29 8.46 10.39
C ARG A 61 -5.59 7.17 10.82
N ASP A 62 -5.88 6.65 11.99
CA ASP A 62 -5.47 5.30 12.40
C ASP A 62 -5.96 4.22 11.44
N ARG A 63 -7.17 4.36 10.87
CA ARG A 63 -7.69 3.48 9.81
C ARG A 63 -6.79 3.48 8.58
N HIS A 64 -6.37 4.66 8.15
CA HIS A 64 -5.45 4.81 7.02
C HIS A 64 -4.05 4.29 7.36
N ALA A 65 -3.55 4.59 8.55
CA ALA A 65 -2.26 4.09 9.03
C ALA A 65 -2.21 2.56 9.08
N PHE A 66 -3.31 1.93 9.51
CA PHE A 66 -3.43 0.47 9.46
C PHE A 66 -3.34 -0.07 8.03
N TYR A 67 -4.07 0.55 7.09
CA TYR A 67 -4.01 0.18 5.68
C TYR A 67 -2.58 0.27 5.12
N PHE A 68 -1.89 1.39 5.29
CA PHE A 68 -0.51 1.57 4.82
C PHE A 68 0.47 0.61 5.51
N SER A 69 0.27 0.31 6.79
CA SER A 69 1.06 -0.68 7.52
C SER A 69 0.93 -2.07 6.90
N VAL A 70 -0.27 -2.47 6.50
CA VAL A 70 -0.51 -3.74 5.80
C VAL A 70 0.14 -3.74 4.42
N LEU A 71 0.08 -2.64 3.65
CA LEU A 71 0.81 -2.52 2.38
C LEU A 71 2.32 -2.67 2.60
N GLY A 72 2.87 -2.07 3.65
CA GLY A 72 4.28 -2.21 4.03
C GLY A 72 4.67 -3.66 4.33
N ILE A 73 3.80 -4.41 5.02
CA ILE A 73 4.00 -5.85 5.30
C ILE A 73 3.99 -6.67 3.99
N ILE A 74 3.06 -6.38 3.08
CA ILE A 74 2.98 -7.06 1.79
C ILE A 74 4.24 -6.76 0.97
N ALA A 75 4.66 -5.50 0.91
CA ALA A 75 5.90 -5.09 0.24
C ALA A 75 7.14 -5.82 0.79
N GLY A 76 7.23 -5.99 2.11
CA GLY A 76 8.29 -6.78 2.73
C GLY A 76 8.27 -8.25 2.29
N SER A 77 7.09 -8.80 2.03
CA SER A 77 6.95 -10.17 1.51
C SER A 77 7.38 -10.29 0.06
N ILE A 78 7.05 -9.31 -0.77
CA ILE A 78 7.51 -9.22 -2.17
C ILE A 78 9.03 -9.11 -2.20
N GLU A 79 9.62 -8.23 -1.38
CA GLU A 79 11.08 -8.09 -1.30
C GLU A 79 11.76 -9.40 -0.89
N ARG A 80 11.19 -10.13 0.04
CA ARG A 80 11.74 -11.42 0.47
C ARG A 80 11.80 -12.41 -0.69
N VAL A 81 10.73 -12.51 -1.49
CA VAL A 81 10.72 -13.39 -2.68
C VAL A 81 11.72 -12.91 -3.72
N ALA A 82 11.72 -11.62 -4.03
CA ALA A 82 12.64 -11.03 -4.98
C ALA A 82 14.11 -11.22 -4.56
N THR A 83 14.42 -11.07 -3.28
CA THR A 83 15.77 -11.30 -2.74
C THR A 83 16.19 -12.77 -2.89
N GLU A 84 15.28 -13.71 -2.65
CA GLU A 84 15.56 -15.14 -2.85
C GLU A 84 15.84 -15.45 -4.32
N ILE A 85 15.05 -14.91 -5.25
CA ILE A 85 15.30 -15.07 -6.70
C ILE A 85 16.69 -14.54 -7.06
N ARG A 86 17.05 -13.35 -6.58
CA ARG A 86 18.39 -12.77 -6.82
C ARG A 86 19.49 -13.64 -6.25
N HIS A 87 19.25 -14.27 -5.10
CA HIS A 87 20.21 -15.18 -4.47
C HIS A 87 20.40 -16.46 -5.30
N LEU A 88 19.31 -17.06 -5.76
CA LEU A 88 19.34 -18.30 -6.54
C LEU A 88 19.89 -18.11 -7.97
N GLN A 89 19.85 -16.90 -8.50
CA GLN A 89 20.39 -16.58 -9.83
C GLN A 89 21.89 -16.28 -9.84
N ARG A 90 22.55 -16.20 -8.68
CA ARG A 90 24.02 -16.00 -8.65
C ARG A 90 24.75 -17.11 -9.38
N THR A 91 25.87 -16.76 -10.03
CA THR A 91 26.65 -17.69 -10.84
C THR A 91 27.07 -18.94 -10.07
N GLU A 92 27.38 -18.80 -8.80
CA GLU A 92 27.83 -19.89 -7.91
C GLU A 92 26.68 -20.83 -7.47
N VAL A 93 25.43 -20.37 -7.56
CA VAL A 93 24.24 -21.15 -7.17
C VAL A 93 23.51 -21.62 -8.40
N TYR A 94 23.07 -20.73 -9.23
CA TYR A 94 22.43 -20.92 -10.54
C TYR A 94 21.27 -21.95 -10.55
N GLU A 95 20.46 -21.95 -9.50
CA GLU A 95 19.29 -22.81 -9.37
C GLU A 95 18.04 -22.23 -10.04
N LEU A 96 18.04 -20.89 -10.27
CA LEU A 96 16.96 -20.15 -10.90
C LEU A 96 17.53 -19.05 -11.80
N GLN A 97 16.82 -18.72 -12.86
CA GLN A 97 17.12 -17.59 -13.73
C GLN A 97 15.83 -16.91 -14.15
N GLU A 98 15.79 -15.58 -14.06
CA GLU A 98 14.70 -14.80 -14.67
C GLU A 98 14.70 -15.00 -16.19
N TYR A 99 13.51 -14.89 -16.78
CA TYR A 99 13.38 -14.94 -18.22
C TYR A 99 14.18 -13.81 -18.87
N PHE A 100 15.05 -14.17 -19.79
CA PHE A 100 15.85 -13.25 -20.57
C PHE A 100 15.49 -13.39 -22.05
N SER A 101 14.86 -12.37 -22.64
CA SER A 101 14.44 -12.42 -24.03
C SER A 101 15.61 -12.44 -24.99
N LYS A 102 15.42 -13.02 -26.18
CA LYS A 102 16.48 -13.11 -27.21
C LYS A 102 17.04 -11.75 -27.65
N ASN A 103 16.23 -10.70 -27.54
CA ASN A 103 16.60 -9.33 -27.94
C ASN A 103 17.02 -8.45 -26.76
N GLN A 104 16.98 -8.97 -25.54
CA GLN A 104 17.36 -8.25 -24.33
C GLN A 104 18.87 -8.22 -24.23
N LYS A 105 19.43 -7.03 -23.98
CA LYS A 105 20.85 -6.84 -23.70
C LYS A 105 21.06 -6.69 -22.20
N GLY A 106 22.08 -7.35 -21.65
CA GLY A 106 22.42 -7.25 -20.23
C GLY A 106 22.93 -5.87 -19.83
N SER A 107 23.89 -5.37 -20.58
CA SER A 107 24.43 -4.00 -20.48
C SER A 107 25.13 -3.63 -21.77
N SER A 108 25.45 -2.34 -21.94
CA SER A 108 26.22 -1.87 -23.09
C SER A 108 27.68 -2.43 -23.12
N ALA A 109 28.28 -2.63 -21.95
CA ALA A 109 29.64 -3.14 -21.81
C ALA A 109 29.69 -4.69 -21.80
N MET A 110 28.66 -5.36 -21.29
CA MET A 110 28.60 -6.81 -21.18
C MET A 110 27.25 -7.33 -21.68
N PRO A 111 27.02 -7.48 -22.97
CA PRO A 111 25.72 -7.87 -23.53
C PRO A 111 25.24 -9.26 -23.08
N HIS A 112 26.17 -10.15 -22.72
CA HIS A 112 25.87 -11.51 -22.23
C HIS A 112 25.51 -11.58 -20.74
N LYS A 113 25.67 -10.48 -19.99
CA LYS A 113 25.36 -10.43 -18.56
C LYS A 113 23.84 -10.50 -18.34
N LYS A 114 23.40 -11.50 -17.58
CA LYS A 114 21.99 -11.75 -17.27
C LYS A 114 21.71 -11.39 -15.80
N ASN A 115 21.46 -10.13 -15.54
CA ASN A 115 21.07 -9.68 -14.19
C ASN A 115 19.60 -10.00 -13.90
N PRO A 116 19.20 -10.24 -12.63
CA PRO A 116 17.82 -10.37 -12.20
C PRO A 116 17.16 -8.99 -12.10
N ILE A 117 16.96 -8.32 -13.26
CA ILE A 117 16.54 -6.92 -13.36
C ILE A 117 15.18 -6.71 -12.70
N LEU A 118 14.26 -7.65 -12.88
CA LEU A 118 12.93 -7.55 -12.31
C LEU A 118 12.99 -7.66 -10.78
N SER A 119 13.67 -8.65 -10.23
CA SER A 119 13.82 -8.82 -8.78
C SER A 119 14.59 -7.68 -8.14
N GLU A 120 15.58 -7.10 -8.83
CA GLU A 120 16.27 -5.88 -8.38
C GLU A 120 15.29 -4.70 -8.29
N ASN A 121 14.46 -4.50 -9.31
CA ASN A 121 13.44 -3.46 -9.33
C ASN A 121 12.43 -3.67 -8.20
N LEU A 122 11.87 -4.87 -8.04
CA LEU A 122 10.90 -5.19 -6.98
C LEU A 122 11.46 -4.94 -5.57
N THR A 123 12.75 -5.26 -5.34
CA THR A 123 13.42 -4.97 -4.06
C THR A 123 13.46 -3.46 -3.79
N GLY A 124 13.72 -2.64 -4.81
CA GLY A 124 13.69 -1.18 -4.69
C GLY A 124 12.29 -0.64 -4.43
N LEU A 125 11.30 -1.08 -5.21
CA LEU A 125 9.91 -0.66 -5.09
C LEU A 125 9.31 -1.00 -3.72
N ALA A 126 9.65 -2.16 -3.16
CA ALA A 126 9.22 -2.55 -1.82
C ALA A 126 9.68 -1.56 -0.73
N ARG A 127 10.86 -0.98 -0.88
CA ARG A 127 11.34 0.08 0.03
C ARG A 127 10.50 1.34 -0.08
N MET A 128 10.13 1.73 -1.31
CA MET A 128 9.27 2.89 -1.55
C MET A 128 7.89 2.71 -0.89
N VAL A 129 7.27 1.54 -1.04
CA VAL A 129 5.99 1.26 -0.37
C VAL A 129 6.15 1.31 1.15
N ARG A 130 7.21 0.74 1.73
CA ARG A 130 7.43 0.81 3.19
C ARG A 130 7.68 2.22 3.70
N SER A 131 8.27 3.09 2.90
CA SER A 131 8.51 4.48 3.32
C SER A 131 7.22 5.27 3.54
N THR A 132 6.09 4.83 3.00
CA THR A 132 4.79 5.49 3.18
C THR A 132 4.14 5.19 4.53
N VAL A 133 4.64 4.20 5.28
CA VAL A 133 4.07 3.80 6.57
C VAL A 133 4.29 4.86 7.64
N THR A 134 5.49 5.39 7.75
CA THR A 134 5.82 6.41 8.75
C THR A 134 4.95 7.66 8.62
N PRO A 135 4.88 8.34 7.46
CA PRO A 135 4.02 9.51 7.33
C PRO A 135 2.52 9.20 7.50
N ALA A 136 2.08 7.98 7.20
CA ALA A 136 0.70 7.57 7.48
C ALA A 136 0.44 7.45 9.00
N LEU A 137 1.40 6.97 9.78
CA LEU A 137 1.32 6.92 11.25
C LEU A 137 1.37 8.31 11.86
N GLU A 138 2.21 9.20 11.33
CA GLU A 138 2.30 10.59 11.79
C GLU A 138 1.00 11.37 11.57
N ASN A 139 0.22 11.02 10.55
CA ASN A 139 -1.07 11.63 10.28
C ASN A 139 -2.17 11.25 11.29
N ILE A 140 -1.93 10.33 12.22
CA ILE A 140 -2.90 10.01 13.28
C ILE A 140 -3.10 11.21 14.21
N ALA A 141 -2.05 11.96 14.50
CA ALA A 141 -2.14 13.17 15.33
C ALA A 141 -2.88 14.28 14.59
N LEU A 142 -3.87 14.85 15.24
CA LEU A 142 -4.69 15.94 14.72
C LEU A 142 -4.44 17.22 15.50
N TRP A 143 -4.54 18.35 14.82
CA TRP A 143 -4.67 19.68 15.41
C TRP A 143 -6.14 20.07 15.37
N HIS A 144 -6.79 20.07 16.54
CA HIS A 144 -8.23 20.27 16.67
C HIS A 144 -9.04 19.28 15.81
N GLU A 145 -9.90 19.79 14.96
CA GLU A 145 -10.81 18.99 14.14
C GLU A 145 -10.19 18.52 12.82
N ARG A 146 -9.07 19.11 12.40
CA ARG A 146 -8.37 18.79 11.16
C ARG A 146 -6.98 19.39 11.15
N ASP A 147 -6.00 18.63 10.68
CA ASP A 147 -4.68 19.13 10.30
C ASP A 147 -4.52 19.12 8.78
N ILE A 148 -4.33 20.31 8.17
CA ILE A 148 -4.20 20.42 6.72
C ILE A 148 -2.89 19.83 6.18
N SER A 149 -1.86 19.64 7.03
CA SER A 149 -0.61 19.00 6.64
C SER A 149 -0.81 17.57 6.14
N HIS A 150 -1.80 16.86 6.68
CA HIS A 150 -2.16 15.52 6.22
C HIS A 150 -2.48 15.46 4.74
N SER A 151 -3.15 16.48 4.22
CA SER A 151 -3.53 16.56 2.80
C SER A 151 -2.32 16.53 1.87
N SER A 152 -1.23 17.19 2.23
CA SER A 152 0.01 17.18 1.46
C SER A 152 0.67 15.80 1.44
N VAL A 153 0.62 15.10 2.55
CA VAL A 153 1.15 13.73 2.70
C VAL A 153 0.30 12.73 1.92
N GLU A 154 -1.01 12.72 2.17
CA GLU A 154 -1.93 11.71 1.64
C GLU A 154 -2.05 11.75 0.11
N ARG A 155 -1.94 12.93 -0.49
CA ARG A 155 -1.93 13.10 -1.96
C ARG A 155 -0.77 12.38 -2.64
N ASN A 156 0.34 12.21 -1.94
CA ASN A 156 1.52 11.53 -2.45
C ASN A 156 1.51 10.05 -2.06
N ILE A 157 1.46 9.74 -0.77
CA ILE A 157 1.60 8.37 -0.31
C ILE A 157 0.45 7.45 -0.76
N GLY A 158 -0.76 7.99 -0.90
CA GLY A 158 -1.94 7.23 -1.33
C GLY A 158 -1.77 6.61 -2.71
N PRO A 159 -1.69 7.43 -3.78
CA PRO A 159 -1.52 6.91 -5.14
C PRO A 159 -0.20 6.17 -5.30
N ASP A 160 0.92 6.69 -4.79
CA ASP A 160 2.24 6.11 -5.00
C ASP A 160 2.36 4.71 -4.39
N ALA A 161 1.88 4.50 -3.17
CA ALA A 161 1.91 3.18 -2.54
C ALA A 161 1.06 2.16 -3.30
N ASN A 162 -0.17 2.55 -3.69
CA ASN A 162 -1.10 1.64 -4.36
C ASN A 162 -0.64 1.27 -5.77
N ILE A 163 -0.24 2.24 -6.57
CA ILE A 163 0.27 2.01 -7.93
C ILE A 163 1.54 1.17 -7.89
N THR A 164 2.45 1.47 -6.96
CA THR A 164 3.72 0.75 -6.84
C THR A 164 3.52 -0.70 -6.45
N ILE A 165 2.63 -0.97 -5.48
CA ILE A 165 2.41 -2.34 -5.02
C ILE A 165 1.62 -3.16 -6.03
N ASP A 166 0.64 -2.55 -6.72
CA ASP A 166 -0.09 -3.20 -7.81
C ASP A 166 0.86 -3.62 -8.95
N PHE A 167 1.71 -2.70 -9.38
CA PHE A 167 2.76 -2.99 -10.35
C PHE A 167 3.66 -4.15 -9.89
N ALA A 168 4.07 -4.15 -8.63
CA ALA A 168 4.95 -5.17 -8.07
C ALA A 168 4.31 -6.56 -7.99
N ILE A 169 3.00 -6.63 -7.77
CA ILE A 169 2.25 -7.91 -7.67
C ILE A 169 2.03 -8.52 -9.06
N VAL A 170 1.82 -7.70 -10.07
CA VAL A 170 1.57 -8.15 -11.46
C VAL A 170 2.84 -8.67 -12.13
N ARG A 171 3.99 -8.28 -11.68
CA ARG A 171 5.30 -8.66 -12.24
C ARG A 171 5.84 -9.94 -11.64
#